data_d59b50a73ea6b880cef73d7555f2bcda
#
_entry.id   d59b50a73ea6b880cef73d7555f2bcda
#
_cell.length_a   1.000
_cell.length_b   1.000
_cell.length_c   1.000
_cell.angle_alpha   90.00
_cell.angle_beta   90.00
_cell.angle_gamma   90.00
#
_symmetry.space_group_name_H-M   'P 1'
#
loop_
_entity.id
_entity.type
_entity.pdbx_description
1 polymer ?
#
loop_
_entity_poly.entity_id
_entity_poly.type
_entity_poly.pdbx_seq_one_letter_code
_entity_poly.pdbx_strand_id
1 'polypeptide(L)'
;FLKKYYNSILTKGNSIIAISKHIEDSIKKSFPKVSNKIKVIHRGVDLDLFNPTNIKPARIIAQSKLLNLKDNLPVIIMAARPAMWKGYLSLIKALSKVDENYQCVLIGAGDGSRKFQDILIKQIVKFNLETKVKLVKSSRDIQASLILGDIIIMPSVTPEPFGRIILEAQALGKIPIAFDHGGASETIINGKNGFLAEPLSIQSLSEKISLALSLETIKREKMGDYSKKFVSKNFSHDRMCKLTLSLYKQCIAEYKTNG
;
A
#
# COMPACT_ATOMS: atom_id res chain seq x y z
N PHE A 1 -22.44 -10.88 -16.10
CA PHE A 1 -22.70 -10.34 -17.43
C PHE A 1 -22.75 -8.81 -17.42
N LEU A 2 -23.58 -8.17 -16.63
CA LEU A 2 -23.73 -6.70 -16.55
C LEU A 2 -22.43 -5.97 -16.22
N LYS A 3 -21.63 -6.47 -15.27
CA LYS A 3 -20.33 -5.87 -14.92
C LYS A 3 -19.34 -5.90 -16.10
N LYS A 4 -19.31 -6.97 -16.89
CA LYS A 4 -18.45 -7.07 -18.07
C LYS A 4 -18.92 -6.12 -19.17
N TYR A 5 -20.23 -5.98 -19.36
CA TYR A 5 -20.82 -5.03 -20.32
C TYR A 5 -20.48 -3.58 -19.92
N TYR A 6 -20.69 -3.20 -18.67
CA TYR A 6 -20.33 -1.89 -18.15
C TYR A 6 -18.84 -1.58 -18.33
N ASN A 7 -17.97 -2.52 -17.98
CA ASN A 7 -16.53 -2.33 -18.13
C ASN A 7 -16.09 -2.27 -19.59
N SER A 8 -16.85 -2.84 -20.54
CA SER A 8 -16.55 -2.75 -21.98
C SER A 8 -16.59 -1.32 -22.52
N ILE A 9 -17.35 -0.44 -21.90
CA ILE A 9 -17.41 0.98 -22.26
C ILE A 9 -16.03 1.64 -22.09
N LEU A 10 -15.27 1.26 -21.05
CA LEU A 10 -13.92 1.75 -20.80
C LEU A 10 -12.91 1.35 -21.88
N THR A 11 -13.27 0.37 -22.74
CA THR A 11 -12.39 -0.11 -23.82
C THR A 11 -12.65 0.57 -25.16
N LYS A 12 -13.64 1.47 -25.26
CA LYS A 12 -14.02 2.17 -26.49
C LYS A 12 -13.10 3.34 -26.84
N GLY A 13 -12.27 3.80 -25.90
CA GLY A 13 -11.32 4.89 -26.17
C GLY A 13 -10.22 4.52 -27.17
N ASN A 14 -9.52 5.52 -27.70
CA ASN A 14 -8.37 5.35 -28.58
C ASN A 14 -7.18 4.70 -27.87
N SER A 15 -7.00 5.02 -26.59
CA SER A 15 -6.03 4.41 -25.70
C SER A 15 -6.66 4.09 -24.34
N ILE A 16 -6.08 3.10 -23.64
CA ILE A 16 -6.53 2.65 -22.32
C ILE A 16 -5.33 2.74 -21.37
N ILE A 17 -5.43 3.53 -20.31
CA ILE A 17 -4.40 3.59 -19.27
C ILE A 17 -4.67 2.49 -18.24
N ALA A 18 -3.75 1.53 -18.12
CA ALA A 18 -3.70 0.58 -17.02
C ALA A 18 -2.76 1.13 -15.94
N ILE A 19 -3.22 1.14 -14.68
CA ILE A 19 -2.45 1.72 -13.56
C ILE A 19 -1.35 0.79 -13.03
N SER A 20 -1.28 -0.45 -13.53
CA SER A 20 -0.28 -1.46 -13.23
C SER A 20 -0.27 -2.52 -14.32
N LYS A 21 0.78 -3.33 -14.39
CA LYS A 21 0.84 -4.52 -15.26
C LYS A 21 -0.24 -5.53 -14.87
N HIS A 22 -0.47 -5.71 -13.56
CA HIS A 22 -1.57 -6.55 -13.08
C HIS A 22 -2.92 -6.13 -13.67
N ILE A 23 -3.21 -4.83 -13.76
CA ILE A 23 -4.45 -4.33 -14.38
C ILE A 23 -4.40 -4.47 -15.90
N GLU A 24 -3.25 -4.24 -16.55
CA GLU A 24 -3.07 -4.51 -17.96
C GLU A 24 -3.43 -5.96 -18.31
N ASP A 25 -2.88 -6.92 -17.56
CA ASP A 25 -3.14 -8.36 -17.76
C ASP A 25 -4.61 -8.72 -17.55
N SER A 26 -5.23 -8.13 -16.52
CA SER A 26 -6.66 -8.28 -16.26
C SER A 26 -7.53 -7.76 -17.42
N ILE A 27 -7.16 -6.61 -18.00
CA ILE A 27 -7.86 -6.05 -19.18
C ILE A 27 -7.64 -6.93 -20.40
N LYS A 28 -6.40 -7.34 -20.70
CA LYS A 28 -6.08 -8.24 -21.81
C LYS A 28 -6.86 -9.55 -21.73
N LYS A 29 -6.93 -10.14 -20.54
CA LYS A 29 -7.71 -11.37 -20.30
C LYS A 29 -9.20 -11.18 -20.54
N SER A 30 -9.75 -10.04 -20.12
CA SER A 30 -11.19 -9.75 -20.21
C SER A 30 -11.62 -9.25 -21.60
N PHE A 31 -10.72 -8.53 -22.30
CA PHE A 31 -10.96 -7.83 -23.57
C PHE A 31 -9.75 -7.96 -24.50
N PRO A 32 -9.45 -9.17 -25.04
CA PRO A 32 -8.24 -9.40 -25.83
C PRO A 32 -8.10 -8.47 -27.05
N LYS A 33 -9.22 -8.07 -27.68
CA LYS A 33 -9.25 -7.23 -28.88
C LYS A 33 -8.68 -5.81 -28.68
N VAL A 34 -8.51 -5.35 -27.44
CA VAL A 34 -7.99 -3.99 -27.16
C VAL A 34 -6.55 -4.01 -26.62
N SER A 35 -5.87 -5.14 -26.69
CA SER A 35 -4.53 -5.33 -26.13
C SER A 35 -3.50 -4.32 -26.65
N ASN A 36 -3.59 -3.94 -27.93
CA ASN A 36 -2.71 -2.95 -28.56
C ASN A 36 -2.96 -1.50 -28.11
N LYS A 37 -4.13 -1.22 -27.54
CA LYS A 37 -4.49 0.12 -27.04
C LYS A 37 -4.06 0.36 -25.60
N ILE A 38 -3.62 -0.68 -24.86
CA ILE A 38 -3.32 -0.57 -23.44
C ILE A 38 -1.90 0.00 -23.26
N LYS A 39 -1.81 1.03 -22.44
CA LYS A 39 -0.56 1.65 -21.99
C LYS A 39 -0.49 1.60 -20.47
N VAL A 40 0.58 1.03 -19.91
CA VAL A 40 0.79 1.02 -18.45
C VAL A 40 1.36 2.37 -18.04
N ILE A 41 0.60 3.10 -17.24
CA ILE A 41 1.05 4.32 -16.57
C ILE A 41 0.75 4.14 -15.09
N HIS A 42 1.78 3.83 -14.32
CA HIS A 42 1.66 3.60 -12.89
C HIS A 42 1.15 4.85 -12.16
N ARG A 43 0.43 4.64 -11.06
CA ARG A 43 0.07 5.74 -10.16
C ARG A 43 1.33 6.34 -9.54
N GLY A 44 1.31 7.66 -9.39
CA GLY A 44 2.36 8.39 -8.70
C GLY A 44 2.00 8.71 -7.25
N VAL A 45 3.04 8.95 -6.45
CA VAL A 45 2.95 9.55 -5.12
C VAL A 45 3.43 10.99 -5.18
N ASP A 46 2.77 11.85 -4.43
CA ASP A 46 3.18 13.25 -4.22
C ASP A 46 4.37 13.26 -3.25
N LEU A 47 5.55 13.58 -3.79
CA LEU A 47 6.81 13.55 -3.04
C LEU A 47 6.99 14.76 -2.12
N ASP A 48 6.25 15.84 -2.31
CA ASP A 48 6.24 16.97 -1.39
C ASP A 48 5.37 16.67 -0.19
N LEU A 49 4.22 16.04 -0.43
CA LEU A 49 3.28 15.64 0.60
C LEU A 49 3.81 14.50 1.47
N PHE A 50 4.47 13.49 0.86
CA PHE A 50 5.08 12.34 1.55
C PHE A 50 6.60 12.51 1.68
N ASN A 51 7.05 13.68 2.08
CA ASN A 51 8.44 13.99 2.39
C ASN A 51 8.63 14.10 3.92
N PRO A 52 9.52 13.31 4.54
CA PRO A 52 9.77 13.39 5.97
C PRO A 52 10.12 14.81 6.46
N THR A 53 10.85 15.59 5.65
CA THR A 53 11.29 16.95 6.03
C THR A 53 10.15 17.98 6.01
N ASN A 54 9.05 17.70 5.30
CA ASN A 54 7.91 18.59 5.20
C ASN A 54 6.84 18.33 6.28
N ILE A 55 7.01 17.24 7.08
CA ILE A 55 6.08 16.91 8.15
C ILE A 55 6.56 17.58 9.45
N LYS A 56 5.87 18.65 9.86
CA LYS A 56 6.23 19.40 11.07
C LYS A 56 6.23 18.52 12.32
N PRO A 57 7.22 18.61 13.22
CA PRO A 57 7.29 17.79 14.44
C PRO A 57 6.01 17.85 15.30
N ALA A 58 5.39 19.01 15.39
CA ALA A 58 4.12 19.18 16.13
C ALA A 58 3.01 18.26 15.61
N ARG A 59 2.92 18.03 14.27
CA ARG A 59 1.95 17.11 13.68
C ARG A 59 2.25 15.66 14.06
N ILE A 60 3.54 15.28 14.06
CA ILE A 60 4.00 13.93 14.44
C ILE A 60 3.65 13.66 15.91
N ILE A 61 3.96 14.61 16.79
CA ILE A 61 3.67 14.50 18.23
C ILE A 61 2.15 14.40 18.47
N ALA A 62 1.37 15.27 17.82
CA ALA A 62 -0.09 15.23 17.94
C ALA A 62 -0.66 13.89 17.49
N GLN A 63 -0.14 13.36 16.37
CA GLN A 63 -0.59 12.08 15.82
C GLN A 63 -0.15 10.89 16.68
N SER A 64 1.06 10.92 17.26
CA SER A 64 1.52 9.89 18.21
C SER A 64 0.61 9.80 19.44
N LYS A 65 0.22 10.95 20.00
CA LYS A 65 -0.75 11.03 21.10
C LYS A 65 -2.12 10.49 20.71
N LEU A 66 -2.63 10.89 19.52
CA LEU A 66 -3.92 10.43 19.01
C LEU A 66 -3.96 8.92 18.81
N LEU A 67 -2.88 8.33 18.33
CA LEU A 67 -2.72 6.89 18.14
C LEU A 67 -2.38 6.18 19.45
N ASN A 68 -2.16 6.92 20.53
CA ASN A 68 -1.76 6.41 21.86
C ASN A 68 -0.57 5.45 21.74
N LEU A 69 0.49 5.89 21.05
CA LEU A 69 1.69 5.08 20.87
C LEU A 69 2.52 5.05 22.16
N LYS A 70 3.11 3.89 22.44
CA LYS A 70 4.07 3.71 23.53
C LYS A 70 5.47 4.04 23.01
N ASP A 71 6.27 4.69 23.85
CA ASP A 71 7.67 4.94 23.54
C ASP A 71 8.49 3.64 23.50
N ASN A 72 9.58 3.66 22.76
CA ASN A 72 10.55 2.57 22.67
C ASN A 72 10.02 1.21 22.15
N LEU A 73 8.87 1.19 21.49
CA LEU A 73 8.37 0.01 20.81
C LEU A 73 8.27 0.26 19.30
N PRO A 74 8.77 -0.65 18.45
CA PRO A 74 8.54 -0.59 17.01
C PRO A 74 7.05 -0.51 16.68
N VAL A 75 6.72 0.33 15.70
CA VAL A 75 5.34 0.60 15.30
C VAL A 75 5.03 -0.06 13.96
N ILE A 76 4.05 -0.94 13.96
CA ILE A 76 3.48 -1.54 12.76
C ILE A 76 2.19 -0.81 12.44
N ILE A 77 2.05 -0.31 11.20
CA ILE A 77 0.83 0.37 10.76
C ILE A 77 0.21 -0.37 9.58
N MET A 78 -1.07 -0.64 9.69
CA MET A 78 -1.93 -0.96 8.57
C MET A 78 -2.94 0.17 8.42
N ALA A 79 -2.89 0.90 7.29
CA ALA A 79 -3.86 1.95 6.99
C ALA A 79 -4.71 1.54 5.78
N ALA A 80 -5.98 1.23 6.02
CA ALA A 80 -6.88 0.73 4.98
C ALA A 80 -8.35 1.02 5.34
N ARG A 81 -9.21 1.07 4.31
CA ARG A 81 -10.66 1.08 4.52
C ARG A 81 -11.11 -0.20 5.22
N PRO A 82 -12.17 -0.15 6.07
CA PRO A 82 -12.67 -1.31 6.81
C PRO A 82 -13.36 -2.31 5.86
N ALA A 83 -12.56 -3.17 5.23
CA ALA A 83 -13.03 -4.22 4.34
C ALA A 83 -12.22 -5.50 4.56
N MET A 84 -12.91 -6.64 4.66
CA MET A 84 -12.28 -7.92 5.02
C MET A 84 -11.19 -8.33 4.03
N TRP A 85 -11.35 -8.03 2.74
CA TRP A 85 -10.36 -8.34 1.71
C TRP A 85 -9.04 -7.57 1.85
N LYS A 86 -9.00 -6.51 2.66
CA LYS A 86 -7.77 -5.79 3.00
C LYS A 86 -6.82 -6.59 3.90
N GLY A 87 -7.27 -7.75 4.44
CA GLY A 87 -6.41 -8.69 5.13
C GLY A 87 -6.19 -8.43 6.61
N TYR A 88 -7.08 -7.70 7.28
CA TYR A 88 -7.02 -7.47 8.73
C TYR A 88 -6.87 -8.78 9.53
N LEU A 89 -7.65 -9.80 9.17
CA LEU A 89 -7.57 -11.10 9.85
C LEU A 89 -6.26 -11.83 9.58
N SER A 90 -5.72 -11.69 8.37
CA SER A 90 -4.41 -12.26 8.02
C SER A 90 -3.31 -11.60 8.83
N LEU A 91 -3.35 -10.28 8.97
CA LEU A 91 -2.39 -9.55 9.80
C LEU A 91 -2.48 -9.96 11.28
N ILE A 92 -3.68 -9.97 11.88
CA ILE A 92 -3.86 -10.35 13.29
C ILE A 92 -3.32 -11.79 13.52
N LYS A 93 -3.62 -12.74 12.61
CA LYS A 93 -3.07 -14.10 12.70
C LYS A 93 -1.55 -14.15 12.53
N ALA A 94 -0.97 -13.33 11.65
CA ALA A 94 0.49 -13.27 11.50
C ALA A 94 1.16 -12.68 12.73
N LEU A 95 0.59 -11.61 13.29
CA LEU A 95 1.09 -10.96 14.51
C LEU A 95 1.10 -11.90 15.74
N SER A 96 0.18 -12.88 15.81
CA SER A 96 0.19 -13.86 16.91
C SER A 96 1.35 -14.86 16.85
N LYS A 97 2.12 -14.86 15.77
CA LYS A 97 3.31 -15.72 15.55
C LYS A 97 4.61 -14.92 15.62
N VAL A 98 4.53 -13.64 15.94
CA VAL A 98 5.68 -12.72 16.04
C VAL A 98 6.06 -12.59 17.51
N ASP A 99 7.26 -13.05 17.85
CA ASP A 99 7.76 -13.08 19.23
C ASP A 99 8.34 -11.72 19.67
N GLU A 100 8.81 -10.91 18.72
CA GLU A 100 9.40 -9.60 18.99
C GLU A 100 8.41 -8.65 19.68
N ASN A 101 8.95 -7.67 20.39
CA ASN A 101 8.15 -6.60 20.97
C ASN A 101 7.77 -5.59 19.89
N TYR A 102 6.49 -5.27 19.78
CA TYR A 102 5.94 -4.28 18.85
C TYR A 102 4.61 -3.72 19.37
N GLN A 103 4.16 -2.66 18.75
CA GLN A 103 2.78 -2.20 18.79
C GLN A 103 2.24 -2.08 17.37
N CYS A 104 0.96 -2.41 17.17
CA CYS A 104 0.32 -2.36 15.86
C CYS A 104 -0.92 -1.49 15.89
N VAL A 105 -1.06 -0.61 14.90
CA VAL A 105 -2.21 0.27 14.75
C VAL A 105 -2.92 -0.01 13.43
N LEU A 106 -4.20 -0.37 13.53
CA LEU A 106 -5.09 -0.62 12.39
C LEU A 106 -5.90 0.65 12.10
N ILE A 107 -5.32 1.55 11.30
CA ILE A 107 -5.93 2.85 10.92
C ILE A 107 -7.06 2.60 9.91
N GLY A 108 -8.24 3.16 10.20
CA GLY A 108 -9.47 2.98 9.42
C GLY A 108 -10.31 1.79 9.88
N ALA A 109 -9.78 0.87 10.67
CA ALA A 109 -10.57 -0.24 11.22
C ALA A 109 -11.70 0.24 12.13
N GLY A 110 -11.47 1.33 12.87
CA GLY A 110 -12.47 1.96 13.74
C GLY A 110 -13.65 2.62 13.02
N ASP A 111 -13.57 2.79 11.70
CA ASP A 111 -14.68 3.29 10.88
C ASP A 111 -15.59 2.16 10.37
N GLY A 112 -15.20 0.92 10.61
CA GLY A 112 -15.98 -0.25 10.22
C GLY A 112 -17.30 -0.35 11.00
N SER A 113 -18.27 -1.08 10.45
CA SER A 113 -19.50 -1.41 11.17
C SER A 113 -19.18 -2.13 12.48
N ARG A 114 -20.09 -2.06 13.44
CA ARG A 114 -19.93 -2.78 14.72
C ARG A 114 -19.61 -4.26 14.49
N LYS A 115 -20.30 -4.92 13.59
CA LYS A 115 -20.04 -6.33 13.23
C LYS A 115 -18.59 -6.54 12.73
N PHE A 116 -18.08 -5.62 11.90
CA PHE A 116 -16.70 -5.68 11.41
C PHE A 116 -15.71 -5.55 12.56
N GLN A 117 -15.89 -4.55 13.43
CA GLN A 117 -15.02 -4.35 14.58
C GLN A 117 -15.07 -5.51 15.56
N ASP A 118 -16.26 -6.05 15.86
CA ASP A 118 -16.45 -7.20 16.76
C ASP A 118 -15.69 -8.44 16.25
N ILE A 119 -15.67 -8.67 14.91
CA ILE A 119 -14.89 -9.76 14.32
C ILE A 119 -13.41 -9.58 14.59
N LEU A 120 -12.87 -8.37 14.40
CA LEU A 120 -11.45 -8.09 14.64
C LEU A 120 -11.10 -8.21 16.13
N ILE A 121 -11.92 -7.62 17.00
CA ILE A 121 -11.73 -7.67 18.45
C ILE A 121 -11.72 -9.12 18.94
N LYS A 122 -12.68 -9.95 18.51
CA LYS A 122 -12.70 -11.38 18.86
C LYS A 122 -11.41 -12.11 18.45
N GLN A 123 -10.82 -11.76 17.30
CA GLN A 123 -9.55 -12.37 16.89
C GLN A 123 -8.37 -11.84 17.70
N ILE A 124 -8.35 -10.55 18.03
CA ILE A 124 -7.32 -9.94 18.88
C ILE A 124 -7.31 -10.61 20.25
N VAL A 125 -8.48 -10.75 20.88
CA VAL A 125 -8.64 -11.44 22.18
C VAL A 125 -8.25 -12.92 22.06
N LYS A 126 -8.70 -13.63 21.02
CA LYS A 126 -8.36 -15.04 20.80
C LYS A 126 -6.86 -15.29 20.75
N PHE A 127 -6.08 -14.33 20.28
CA PHE A 127 -4.63 -14.45 20.13
C PHE A 127 -3.84 -13.67 21.22
N ASN A 128 -4.49 -13.18 22.27
CA ASN A 128 -3.88 -12.41 23.39
C ASN A 128 -3.08 -11.18 22.88
N LEU A 129 -3.65 -10.44 21.92
CA LEU A 129 -3.00 -9.28 21.29
C LEU A 129 -3.58 -7.93 21.75
N GLU A 130 -4.40 -7.87 22.79
CA GLU A 130 -5.13 -6.68 23.26
C GLU A 130 -4.20 -5.55 23.65
N THR A 131 -3.02 -5.88 24.20
CA THR A 131 -2.02 -4.90 24.58
C THR A 131 -1.11 -4.45 23.43
N LYS A 132 -1.11 -5.20 22.32
CA LYS A 132 -0.25 -4.97 21.16
C LYS A 132 -0.99 -4.34 19.96
N VAL A 133 -2.28 -4.64 19.76
CA VAL A 133 -3.03 -4.25 18.54
C VAL A 133 -4.17 -3.30 18.88
N LYS A 134 -4.23 -2.16 18.19
CA LYS A 134 -5.26 -1.13 18.38
C LYS A 134 -6.04 -0.88 17.09
N LEU A 135 -7.37 -0.78 17.21
CA LEU A 135 -8.26 -0.33 16.15
C LEU A 135 -8.48 1.17 16.31
N VAL A 136 -8.15 1.94 15.28
CA VAL A 136 -8.39 3.39 15.30
C VAL A 136 -9.17 3.82 14.05
N LYS A 137 -9.84 4.98 14.13
CA LYS A 137 -10.52 5.58 12.99
C LYS A 137 -9.52 6.03 11.93
N SER A 138 -10.01 6.36 10.74
CA SER A 138 -9.18 6.96 9.68
C SER A 138 -8.52 8.24 10.16
N SER A 139 -7.27 8.40 9.80
CA SER A 139 -6.51 9.62 10.10
C SER A 139 -6.78 10.69 9.05
N ARG A 140 -7.00 11.93 9.50
CA ARG A 140 -7.02 13.10 8.62
C ARG A 140 -5.60 13.54 8.22
N ASP A 141 -4.60 13.12 9.00
CA ASP A 141 -3.18 13.38 8.76
C ASP A 141 -2.44 12.05 8.56
N ILE A 142 -2.65 11.46 7.37
CA ILE A 142 -2.07 10.15 7.05
C ILE A 142 -0.55 10.20 6.96
N GLN A 143 0.04 11.31 6.54
CA GLN A 143 1.49 11.48 6.43
C GLN A 143 2.13 11.40 7.83
N ALA A 144 1.60 12.17 8.79
CA ALA A 144 2.07 12.14 10.17
C ALA A 144 1.77 10.81 10.86
N SER A 145 0.75 10.07 10.42
CA SER A 145 0.50 8.72 10.89
C SER A 145 1.54 7.73 10.36
N LEU A 146 1.79 7.74 9.04
CA LEU A 146 2.70 6.79 8.41
C LEU A 146 4.16 6.99 8.82
N ILE A 147 4.59 8.25 9.06
CA ILE A 147 5.96 8.51 9.49
C ILE A 147 6.26 7.96 10.89
N LEU A 148 5.25 7.74 11.71
CA LEU A 148 5.37 7.09 13.01
C LEU A 148 5.57 5.57 12.92
N GLY A 149 5.19 4.95 11.81
CA GLY A 149 5.39 3.53 11.58
C GLY A 149 6.83 3.21 11.22
N ASP A 150 7.38 2.14 11.76
CA ASP A 150 8.60 1.51 11.27
C ASP A 150 8.30 0.60 10.07
N ILE A 151 7.17 -0.09 10.16
CA ILE A 151 6.68 -1.05 9.17
C ILE A 151 5.27 -0.66 8.76
N ILE A 152 5.03 -0.60 7.45
CA ILE A 152 3.70 -0.35 6.89
C ILE A 152 3.24 -1.62 6.16
N ILE A 153 2.10 -2.19 6.59
CA ILE A 153 1.65 -3.48 6.07
C ILE A 153 0.40 -3.33 5.21
N MET A 154 0.43 -3.97 4.03
CA MET A 154 -0.71 -4.10 3.12
C MET A 154 -0.96 -5.59 2.80
N PRO A 155 -1.61 -6.35 3.70
CA PRO A 155 -1.79 -7.79 3.59
C PRO A 155 -3.10 -8.14 2.87
N SER A 156 -3.45 -7.42 1.81
CA SER A 156 -4.70 -7.61 1.07
C SER A 156 -4.81 -9.04 0.54
N VAL A 157 -5.92 -9.73 0.83
CA VAL A 157 -6.13 -11.14 0.44
C VAL A 157 -6.58 -11.30 -1.01
N THR A 158 -6.99 -10.22 -1.64
CA THR A 158 -7.18 -10.15 -3.09
C THR A 158 -6.14 -9.22 -3.69
N PRO A 159 -5.65 -9.49 -4.91
CA PRO A 159 -4.66 -8.64 -5.55
C PRO A 159 -5.11 -7.18 -5.63
N GLU A 160 -4.32 -6.29 -5.04
CA GLU A 160 -4.56 -4.85 -5.15
C GLU A 160 -4.30 -4.38 -6.57
N PRO A 161 -5.13 -3.50 -7.12
CA PRO A 161 -4.88 -2.91 -8.43
C PRO A 161 -3.51 -2.22 -8.53
N PHE A 162 -3.05 -1.58 -7.43
CA PHE A 162 -1.75 -0.91 -7.38
C PHE A 162 -1.12 -0.86 -5.98
N GLY A 163 -1.88 -0.47 -4.94
CA GLY A 163 -1.37 -0.40 -3.56
C GLY A 163 -0.61 0.90 -3.24
N ARG A 164 -1.25 2.05 -3.40
CA ARG A 164 -0.65 3.39 -3.17
C ARG A 164 0.05 3.53 -1.82
N ILE A 165 -0.48 2.92 -0.76
CA ILE A 165 0.09 2.98 0.59
C ILE A 165 1.55 2.49 0.65
N ILE A 166 1.92 1.56 -0.23
CA ILE A 166 3.30 1.07 -0.34
C ILE A 166 4.24 2.19 -0.80
N LEU A 167 3.87 2.92 -1.86
CA LEU A 167 4.66 4.03 -2.37
C LEU A 167 4.72 5.20 -1.36
N GLU A 168 3.62 5.47 -0.68
CA GLU A 168 3.53 6.48 0.39
C GLU A 168 4.48 6.12 1.55
N ALA A 169 4.52 4.85 1.97
CA ALA A 169 5.46 4.35 2.96
C ALA A 169 6.93 4.47 2.48
N GLN A 170 7.20 4.04 1.26
CA GLN A 170 8.54 4.10 0.65
C GLN A 170 9.04 5.54 0.49
N ALA A 171 8.18 6.48 0.11
CA ALA A 171 8.50 7.90 0.01
C ALA A 171 8.91 8.49 1.38
N LEU A 172 8.29 8.01 2.45
CA LEU A 172 8.65 8.35 3.84
C LEU A 172 9.86 7.56 4.37
N GLY A 173 10.46 6.68 3.57
CA GLY A 173 11.59 5.84 3.98
C GLY A 173 11.20 4.71 4.94
N LYS A 174 9.92 4.32 4.96
CA LYS A 174 9.42 3.23 5.81
C LYS A 174 9.48 1.89 5.08
N ILE A 175 9.46 0.80 5.84
CA ILE A 175 9.53 -0.56 5.29
C ILE A 175 8.12 -1.07 4.99
N PRO A 176 7.72 -1.19 3.73
CA PRO A 176 6.45 -1.82 3.38
C PRO A 176 6.58 -3.35 3.40
N ILE A 177 5.51 -4.00 3.85
CA ILE A 177 5.33 -5.45 3.72
C ILE A 177 3.98 -5.71 3.06
N ALA A 178 3.94 -6.56 2.04
CA ALA A 178 2.71 -6.95 1.36
C ALA A 178 2.74 -8.42 0.93
N PHE A 179 1.60 -8.98 0.58
CA PHE A 179 1.57 -10.23 -0.18
C PHE A 179 2.07 -10.02 -1.61
N ASP A 180 2.81 -11.00 -2.14
CA ASP A 180 3.40 -10.97 -3.48
C ASP A 180 2.35 -11.24 -4.57
N HIS A 181 1.43 -10.29 -4.74
CA HIS A 181 0.44 -10.31 -5.80
C HIS A 181 -0.08 -8.89 -6.13
N GLY A 182 -0.67 -8.76 -7.32
CA GLY A 182 -1.21 -7.48 -7.78
C GLY A 182 -0.13 -6.41 -7.94
N GLY A 183 -0.48 -5.16 -7.69
CA GLY A 183 0.44 -4.03 -7.83
C GLY A 183 1.57 -3.99 -6.80
N ALA A 184 1.49 -4.75 -5.70
CA ALA A 184 2.56 -4.82 -4.70
C ALA A 184 3.84 -5.40 -5.29
N SER A 185 3.73 -6.47 -6.09
CA SER A 185 4.85 -7.12 -6.78
C SER A 185 5.57 -6.19 -7.78
N GLU A 186 4.94 -5.09 -8.19
CA GLU A 186 5.52 -4.11 -9.12
C GLU A 186 6.26 -2.98 -8.39
N THR A 187 5.94 -2.76 -7.11
CA THR A 187 6.42 -1.61 -6.32
C THR A 187 7.40 -2.02 -5.23
N ILE A 188 7.42 -3.29 -4.83
CA ILE A 188 8.36 -3.84 -3.86
C ILE A 188 9.39 -4.73 -4.56
N ILE A 189 10.67 -4.40 -4.39
CA ILE A 189 11.80 -5.27 -4.69
C ILE A 189 12.17 -5.95 -3.38
N ASN A 190 11.80 -7.23 -3.24
CA ASN A 190 11.93 -7.98 -2.00
C ASN A 190 13.35 -7.91 -1.41
N GLY A 191 13.45 -7.49 -0.15
CA GLY A 191 14.70 -7.31 0.58
C GLY A 191 15.48 -6.03 0.24
N LYS A 192 15.05 -5.20 -0.73
CA LYS A 192 15.74 -3.96 -1.10
C LYS A 192 14.98 -2.70 -0.66
N ASN A 193 13.67 -2.65 -0.90
CA ASN A 193 12.83 -1.50 -0.55
C ASN A 193 11.55 -1.90 0.19
N GLY A 194 11.53 -3.10 0.75
CA GLY A 194 10.42 -3.70 1.47
C GLY A 194 10.46 -5.22 1.37
N PHE A 195 9.42 -5.87 1.87
CA PHE A 195 9.33 -7.32 1.86
C PHE A 195 8.02 -7.79 1.21
N LEU A 196 8.13 -8.89 0.45
CA LEU A 196 7.00 -9.62 -0.12
C LEU A 196 6.84 -10.95 0.61
N ALA A 197 5.64 -11.19 1.11
CA ALA A 197 5.24 -12.48 1.67
C ALA A 197 4.48 -13.29 0.63
N GLU A 198 4.56 -14.60 0.69
CA GLU A 198 3.79 -15.48 -0.19
C GLU A 198 2.29 -15.19 -0.09
N PRO A 199 1.57 -15.15 -1.21
CA PRO A 199 0.15 -14.84 -1.22
C PRO A 199 -0.64 -15.71 -0.25
N LEU A 200 -1.42 -15.08 0.65
CA LEU A 200 -2.27 -15.72 1.66
C LEU A 200 -1.54 -16.55 2.73
N SER A 201 -0.22 -16.67 2.70
CA SER A 201 0.57 -17.39 3.68
C SER A 201 0.74 -16.55 4.96
N ILE A 202 0.05 -16.95 6.02
CA ILE A 202 0.20 -16.34 7.35
C ILE A 202 1.61 -16.54 7.89
N GLN A 203 2.20 -17.70 7.64
CA GLN A 203 3.57 -18.02 8.07
C GLN A 203 4.58 -17.11 7.37
N SER A 204 4.52 -16.99 6.05
CA SER A 204 5.40 -16.11 5.30
C SER A 204 5.22 -14.63 5.74
N LEU A 205 3.98 -14.18 5.99
CA LEU A 205 3.72 -12.82 6.47
C LEU A 205 4.35 -12.58 7.85
N SER A 206 4.21 -13.52 8.80
CA SER A 206 4.84 -13.39 10.12
C SER A 206 6.36 -13.36 10.05
N GLU A 207 6.97 -14.22 9.23
CA GLU A 207 8.42 -14.25 9.01
C GLU A 207 8.95 -12.91 8.44
N LYS A 208 8.22 -12.30 7.48
CA LYS A 208 8.61 -10.98 6.94
C LYS A 208 8.45 -9.87 7.97
N ILE A 209 7.45 -9.95 8.86
CA ILE A 209 7.29 -9.00 9.97
C ILE A 209 8.45 -9.15 10.95
N SER A 210 8.77 -10.37 11.43
CA SER A 210 9.89 -10.64 12.33
C SER A 210 11.21 -10.19 11.73
N LEU A 211 11.46 -10.51 10.44
CA LEU A 211 12.65 -10.07 9.72
C LEU A 211 12.77 -8.53 9.69
N ALA A 212 11.67 -7.82 9.43
CA ALA A 212 11.68 -6.36 9.39
C ALA A 212 11.88 -5.74 10.79
N LEU A 213 11.32 -6.34 11.85
CA LEU A 213 11.50 -5.92 13.23
C LEU A 213 12.95 -6.13 13.71
N SER A 214 13.60 -7.23 13.31
CA SER A 214 14.97 -7.57 13.69
C SER A 214 16.06 -6.81 12.91
N LEU A 215 15.68 -5.99 11.90
CA LEU A 215 16.67 -5.21 11.16
C LEU A 215 17.38 -4.19 12.05
N GLU A 216 18.71 -4.21 11.99
CA GLU A 216 19.57 -3.18 12.57
C GLU A 216 19.22 -1.79 12.00
N THR A 217 19.35 -0.75 12.80
CA THR A 217 19.04 0.64 12.41
C THR A 217 19.70 1.03 11.10
N ILE A 218 21.00 0.74 10.92
CA ILE A 218 21.75 1.07 9.71
C ILE A 218 21.15 0.38 8.46
N LYS A 219 20.74 -0.88 8.58
CA LYS A 219 20.12 -1.61 7.46
C LYS A 219 18.75 -1.05 7.12
N ARG A 220 17.98 -0.67 8.15
CA ARG A 220 16.66 -0.04 8.01
C ARG A 220 16.77 1.31 7.29
N GLU A 221 17.71 2.16 7.70
CA GLU A 221 17.98 3.45 7.06
C GLU A 221 18.41 3.30 5.61
N LYS A 222 19.36 2.39 5.29
CA LYS A 222 19.76 2.10 3.92
C LYS A 222 18.60 1.64 3.04
N MET A 223 17.72 0.79 3.57
CA MET A 223 16.51 0.35 2.86
C MET A 223 15.55 1.52 2.62
N GLY A 224 15.35 2.38 3.62
CA GLY A 224 14.54 3.58 3.52
C GLY A 224 15.07 4.57 2.47
N ASP A 225 16.38 4.81 2.44
CA ASP A 225 17.01 5.68 1.46
C ASP A 225 16.92 5.13 0.04
N TYR A 226 17.11 3.82 -0.11
CA TYR A 226 16.89 3.15 -1.38
C TYR A 226 15.44 3.30 -1.84
N SER A 227 14.48 3.10 -0.93
CA SER A 227 13.04 3.24 -1.18
C SER A 227 12.68 4.63 -1.69
N LYS A 228 13.14 5.70 -1.01
CA LYS A 228 12.92 7.10 -1.42
C LYS A 228 13.43 7.36 -2.83
N LYS A 229 14.66 6.95 -3.14
CA LYS A 229 15.26 7.10 -4.47
C LYS A 229 14.50 6.32 -5.54
N PHE A 230 14.09 5.09 -5.23
CA PHE A 230 13.34 4.23 -6.13
C PHE A 230 11.98 4.82 -6.49
N VAL A 231 11.24 5.31 -5.50
CA VAL A 231 9.92 5.93 -5.70
C VAL A 231 10.05 7.23 -6.48
N SER A 232 10.99 8.10 -6.11
CA SER A 232 11.23 9.36 -6.80
C SER A 232 11.51 9.15 -8.28
N LYS A 233 12.34 8.17 -8.63
CA LYS A 233 12.72 7.87 -10.02
C LYS A 233 11.55 7.26 -10.83
N ASN A 234 10.77 6.35 -10.21
CA ASN A 234 9.87 5.47 -10.96
C ASN A 234 8.39 5.79 -10.78
N PHE A 235 8.00 6.37 -9.63
CA PHE A 235 6.60 6.50 -9.20
C PHE A 235 6.25 7.89 -8.67
N SER A 236 6.94 8.95 -9.10
CA SER A 236 6.54 10.30 -8.75
C SER A 236 5.24 10.71 -9.47
N HIS A 237 4.47 11.59 -8.82
CA HIS A 237 3.27 12.20 -9.41
C HIS A 237 3.60 12.91 -10.74
N ASP A 238 4.72 13.65 -10.78
CA ASP A 238 5.17 14.35 -11.99
C ASP A 238 5.43 13.40 -13.16
N ARG A 239 6.08 12.24 -12.88
CA ARG A 239 6.30 11.22 -13.90
C ARG A 239 4.99 10.69 -14.46
N MET A 240 4.03 10.36 -13.59
CA MET A 240 2.70 9.91 -13.99
C MET A 240 2.01 10.96 -14.86
N CYS A 241 2.04 12.24 -14.46
CA CYS A 241 1.45 13.34 -15.23
C CYS A 241 2.12 13.52 -16.59
N LYS A 242 3.46 13.52 -16.64
CA LYS A 242 4.22 13.63 -17.90
C LYS A 242 3.86 12.51 -18.89
N LEU A 243 3.83 11.26 -18.42
CA LEU A 243 3.48 10.11 -19.26
C LEU A 243 2.02 10.20 -19.76
N THR A 244 1.09 10.62 -18.89
CA THR A 244 -0.33 10.79 -19.25
C THR A 244 -0.50 11.89 -20.30
N LEU A 245 0.14 13.05 -20.11
CA LEU A 245 0.10 14.16 -21.07
C LEU A 245 0.75 13.77 -22.42
N SER A 246 1.85 13.01 -22.39
CA SER A 246 2.48 12.50 -23.61
C SER A 246 1.53 11.60 -24.39
N LEU A 247 0.83 10.70 -23.72
CA LEU A 247 -0.16 9.82 -24.33
C LEU A 247 -1.33 10.63 -24.93
N TYR A 248 -1.82 11.65 -24.24
CA TYR A 248 -2.88 12.51 -24.78
C TYR A 248 -2.43 13.25 -26.05
N LYS A 249 -1.21 13.80 -26.05
CA LYS A 249 -0.65 14.46 -27.24
C LYS A 249 -0.54 13.49 -28.42
N GLN A 250 -0.12 12.26 -28.17
CA GLN A 250 -0.05 11.21 -29.19
C GLN A 250 -1.45 10.90 -29.76
N CYS A 251 -2.45 10.68 -28.91
CA CYS A 251 -3.81 10.39 -29.38
C CYS A 251 -4.41 11.54 -30.19
N ILE A 252 -4.14 12.81 -29.82
CA ILE A 252 -4.59 13.98 -30.56
C ILE A 252 -3.92 14.07 -31.94
N ALA A 253 -2.62 13.79 -32.01
CA ALA A 253 -1.89 13.82 -33.27
C ALA A 253 -2.40 12.73 -34.23
N GLU A 254 -2.60 11.49 -33.74
CA GLU A 254 -3.17 10.37 -34.52
C GLU A 254 -4.59 10.65 -35.02
N TYR A 255 -5.40 11.36 -34.20
CA TYR A 255 -6.75 11.76 -34.60
C TYR A 255 -6.74 12.76 -35.77
N LYS A 256 -5.82 13.77 -35.72
CA LYS A 256 -5.68 14.79 -36.77
C LYS A 256 -5.14 14.25 -38.08
N THR A 257 -4.39 13.14 -38.05
CA THR A 257 -3.81 12.52 -39.25
C THR A 257 -4.76 11.53 -39.91
N ASN A 258 -5.73 10.99 -39.18
CA ASN A 258 -6.67 9.97 -39.68
C ASN A 258 -8.11 10.49 -39.87
N GLY A 259 -8.40 11.75 -39.62
CA GLY A 259 -9.65 12.46 -39.85
C GLY A 259 -9.47 13.55 -40.88
#